data_51badd6f89a7f907901e41b87c6d8897
#
_entry.id   51badd6f89a7f907901e41b87c6d8897
#
_cell.length_a   1.000
_cell.length_b   1.000
_cell.length_c   1.000
_cell.angle_alpha   90.00
_cell.angle_beta   90.00
_cell.angle_gamma   90.00
#
_symmetry.space_group_name_H-M   'P 1'
#
loop_
_entity.id
_entity.type
_entity.pdbx_description
1 polymer ?
#
loop_
_entity_poly.entity_id
_entity_poly.type
_entity_poly.pdbx_seq_one_letter_code
_entity_poly.pdbx_strand_id
1 'polypeptide(L)'
;AKEKQNRQRLVAGSSWDNVYDMVFTRDNGMFIRFKTLYVHFKALVGKLNRPEVRFHDIRHTYATLAIQSEIDFKTLSLSLGHATVAFTLDTYGHVSNHMSQNAAAKMEKFICSL
;
A
#
# COMPACT_ATOMS: atom_id res chain seq x y z
N ALA A 1 1.34 -11.18 -8.94
CA ALA A 1 2.61 -10.67 -9.48
C ALA A 1 3.55 -11.83 -9.84
N LYS A 2 3.87 -12.72 -8.90
CA LYS A 2 4.84 -13.83 -9.08
C LYS A 2 4.46 -14.79 -10.22
N GLU A 3 3.21 -15.12 -10.35
CA GLU A 3 2.71 -16.01 -11.43
C GLU A 3 2.88 -15.39 -12.82
N LYS A 4 2.57 -14.09 -12.97
CA LYS A 4 2.84 -13.34 -14.20
C LYS A 4 4.34 -13.33 -14.51
N GLN A 5 5.17 -13.09 -13.52
CA GLN A 5 6.62 -13.05 -13.64
C GLN A 5 7.21 -14.40 -14.07
N ASN A 6 6.69 -15.50 -13.54
CA ASN A 6 7.09 -16.85 -13.96
C ASN A 6 6.79 -17.11 -15.44
N ARG A 7 5.63 -16.67 -15.94
CA ARG A 7 5.28 -16.76 -17.37
C ARG A 7 6.23 -15.92 -18.23
N GLN A 8 6.50 -14.68 -17.81
CA GLN A 8 7.44 -13.78 -18.49
C GLN A 8 8.84 -14.38 -18.56
N ARG A 9 9.31 -15.00 -17.46
CA ARG A 9 10.60 -15.68 -17.39
C ARG A 9 10.70 -16.83 -18.41
N LEU A 10 9.64 -17.64 -18.54
CA LEU A 10 9.59 -18.73 -19.52
C LEU A 10 9.66 -18.21 -20.95
N VAL A 11 8.96 -17.11 -21.25
CA VAL A 11 8.98 -16.49 -22.58
C VAL A 11 10.32 -15.83 -22.89
N ALA A 12 10.90 -15.11 -21.91
CA ALA A 12 12.17 -14.41 -22.09
C ALA A 12 13.39 -15.36 -22.19
N GLY A 13 13.30 -16.54 -21.57
CA GLY A 13 14.39 -17.54 -21.58
C GLY A 13 15.71 -16.94 -21.09
N SER A 14 16.76 -17.03 -21.92
CA SER A 14 18.10 -16.49 -21.61
C SER A 14 18.17 -14.96 -21.53
N SER A 15 17.17 -14.25 -22.02
CA SER A 15 17.06 -12.79 -21.92
C SER A 15 16.45 -12.30 -20.60
N TRP A 16 16.07 -13.22 -19.72
CA TRP A 16 15.55 -12.87 -18.39
C TRP A 16 16.65 -12.34 -17.48
N ASP A 17 16.46 -11.13 -16.97
CA ASP A 17 17.44 -10.43 -16.14
C ASP A 17 16.75 -9.77 -14.93
N ASN A 18 16.54 -10.55 -13.86
CA ASN A 18 16.06 -10.04 -12.57
C ASN A 18 17.09 -10.26 -11.46
N VAL A 19 18.26 -9.65 -11.61
CA VAL A 19 19.41 -9.78 -10.69
C VAL A 19 19.06 -9.38 -9.26
N TYR A 20 18.13 -8.43 -9.07
CA TYR A 20 17.74 -7.91 -7.76
C TYR A 20 16.51 -8.59 -7.16
N ASP A 21 16.03 -9.68 -7.75
CA ASP A 21 14.81 -10.40 -7.32
C ASP A 21 13.60 -9.46 -7.07
N MET A 22 13.39 -8.52 -7.95
CA MET A 22 12.32 -7.54 -7.86
C MET A 22 10.95 -8.20 -8.06
N VAL A 23 9.95 -7.78 -7.27
CA VAL A 23 8.56 -8.26 -7.37
C VAL A 23 7.88 -7.74 -8.63
N PHE A 24 8.15 -6.49 -9.01
CA PHE A 24 7.62 -5.86 -10.22
C PHE A 24 8.73 -5.58 -11.20
N THR A 25 8.65 -6.19 -12.37
CA THR A 25 9.67 -6.13 -13.41
C THR A 25 9.05 -5.77 -14.76
N ARG A 26 9.90 -5.41 -15.69
CA ARG A 26 9.57 -5.38 -17.12
C ARG A 26 9.44 -6.82 -17.64
N ASP A 27 8.96 -6.98 -18.87
CA ASP A 27 8.72 -8.31 -19.47
C ASP A 27 9.99 -9.16 -19.62
N ASN A 28 11.16 -8.51 -19.64
CA ASN A 28 12.47 -9.17 -19.66
C ASN A 28 13.11 -9.36 -18.25
N GLY A 29 12.39 -9.07 -17.18
CA GLY A 29 12.88 -9.19 -15.80
C GLY A 29 13.61 -7.97 -15.24
N MET A 30 14.01 -7.02 -16.06
CA MET A 30 14.69 -5.81 -15.58
C MET A 30 13.77 -4.93 -14.72
N PHE A 31 14.36 -4.15 -13.85
CA PHE A 31 13.62 -3.22 -12.99
C PHE A 31 12.87 -2.14 -13.79
N ILE A 32 11.75 -1.70 -13.25
CA ILE A 32 10.98 -0.58 -13.80
C ILE A 32 11.59 0.72 -13.30
N ARG A 33 12.01 1.59 -14.20
CA ARG A 33 12.54 2.90 -13.83
C ARG A 33 11.45 3.75 -13.19
N PHE A 34 11.77 4.44 -12.08
CA PHE A 34 10.82 5.30 -11.36
C PHE A 34 10.15 6.32 -12.29
N LYS A 35 10.90 6.97 -13.17
CA LYS A 35 10.34 7.93 -14.13
C LYS A 35 9.21 7.33 -14.99
N THR A 36 9.40 6.10 -15.48
CA THR A 36 8.37 5.39 -16.27
C THR A 36 7.12 5.13 -15.45
N LEU A 37 7.30 4.61 -14.23
CA LEU A 37 6.19 4.36 -13.30
C LEU A 37 5.43 5.65 -12.97
N TYR A 38 6.17 6.73 -12.69
CA TYR A 38 5.60 8.03 -12.35
C TYR A 38 4.78 8.64 -13.49
N VAL A 39 5.27 8.56 -14.73
CA VAL A 39 4.54 9.05 -15.92
C VAL A 39 3.24 8.29 -16.11
N HIS A 40 3.26 6.97 -16.01
CA HIS A 40 2.04 6.15 -16.11
C HIS A 40 1.05 6.44 -14.98
N PHE A 41 1.55 6.62 -13.76
CA PHE A 41 0.73 7.00 -12.62
C PHE A 41 0.04 8.36 -12.85
N LYS A 42 0.78 9.39 -13.28
CA LYS A 42 0.22 10.72 -13.55
C LYS A 42 -0.81 10.70 -14.69
N ALA A 43 -0.59 9.88 -15.71
CA ALA A 43 -1.57 9.67 -16.76
C ALA A 43 -2.87 9.01 -16.23
N LEU A 44 -2.73 8.02 -15.32
CA LEU A 44 -3.87 7.36 -14.71
C LEU A 44 -4.71 8.31 -13.85
N VAL A 45 -4.07 9.05 -12.93
CA VAL A 45 -4.79 9.97 -12.04
C VAL A 45 -5.39 11.15 -12.82
N GLY A 46 -4.76 11.56 -13.92
CA GLY A 46 -5.33 12.53 -14.85
C GLY A 46 -6.63 12.04 -15.50
N LYS A 47 -6.66 10.78 -15.96
CA LYS A 47 -7.88 10.15 -16.50
C LYS A 47 -9.00 10.01 -15.47
N LEU A 48 -8.66 9.91 -14.20
CA LEU A 48 -9.60 9.86 -13.08
C LEU A 48 -10.04 11.25 -12.59
N ASN A 49 -9.61 12.32 -13.28
CA ASN A 49 -9.85 13.72 -12.89
C ASN A 49 -9.32 14.05 -11.48
N ARG A 50 -8.23 13.40 -11.07
CA ARG A 50 -7.57 13.60 -9.76
C ARG A 50 -6.06 13.86 -9.93
N PRO A 51 -5.65 14.89 -10.72
CA PRO A 51 -4.25 15.15 -11.03
C PRO A 51 -3.42 15.56 -9.80
N GLU A 52 -4.08 16.04 -8.74
CA GLU A 52 -3.48 16.43 -7.46
C GLU A 52 -2.89 15.23 -6.68
N VAL A 53 -3.39 14.02 -6.90
CA VAL A 53 -2.95 12.82 -6.17
C VAL A 53 -1.49 12.53 -6.46
N ARG A 54 -0.71 12.33 -5.39
CA ARG A 54 0.71 11.96 -5.44
C ARG A 54 0.88 10.46 -5.30
N PHE A 55 1.97 9.93 -5.83
CA PHE A 55 2.28 8.50 -5.71
C PHE A 55 2.34 8.04 -4.24
N HIS A 56 2.85 8.89 -3.34
CA HIS A 56 2.94 8.59 -1.91
C HIS A 56 1.57 8.55 -1.21
N ASP A 57 0.56 9.23 -1.73
CA ASP A 57 -0.78 9.25 -1.16
C ASP A 57 -1.47 7.87 -1.24
N ILE A 58 -1.06 7.02 -2.19
CA ILE A 58 -1.50 5.61 -2.26
C ILE A 58 -1.06 4.85 -1.01
N ARG A 59 0.17 5.09 -0.55
CA ARG A 59 0.70 4.47 0.66
C ARG A 59 -0.07 4.90 1.91
N HIS A 60 -0.42 6.19 2.01
CA HIS A 60 -1.25 6.69 3.10
C HIS A 60 -2.66 6.08 3.07
N THR A 61 -3.26 5.98 1.89
CA THR A 61 -4.56 5.33 1.70
C THR A 61 -4.51 3.87 2.14
N TYR A 62 -3.50 3.11 1.71
CA TYR A 62 -3.30 1.74 2.15
C TYR A 62 -3.19 1.62 3.67
N ALA A 63 -2.37 2.46 4.31
CA ALA A 63 -2.19 2.45 5.75
C ALA A 63 -3.50 2.74 6.50
N THR A 64 -4.25 3.75 6.05
CA THR A 64 -5.55 4.10 6.64
C THR A 64 -6.56 2.96 6.53
N LEU A 65 -6.68 2.35 5.35
CA LEU A 65 -7.57 1.21 5.11
C LEU A 65 -7.14 -0.02 5.93
N ALA A 66 -5.85 -0.28 6.06
CA ALA A 66 -5.32 -1.37 6.86
C ALA A 66 -5.70 -1.22 8.34
N ILE A 67 -5.58 0.00 8.90
CA ILE A 67 -6.00 0.28 10.28
C ILE A 67 -7.52 0.13 10.42
N GLN A 68 -8.30 0.63 9.48
CA GLN A 68 -9.76 0.46 9.48
C GLN A 68 -10.18 -1.01 9.38
N SER A 69 -9.36 -1.85 8.77
CA SER A 69 -9.53 -3.32 8.72
C SER A 69 -8.96 -4.04 9.94
N GLU A 70 -8.64 -3.30 11.01
CA GLU A 70 -8.14 -3.83 12.29
C GLU A 70 -6.77 -4.52 12.20
N ILE A 71 -5.97 -4.22 11.17
CA ILE A 71 -4.58 -4.67 11.11
C ILE A 71 -3.78 -3.92 12.19
N ASP A 72 -3.08 -4.67 13.03
CA ASP A 72 -2.28 -4.10 14.10
C ASP A 72 -1.08 -3.27 13.59
N PHE A 73 -0.67 -2.28 14.39
CA PHE A 73 0.39 -1.34 13.99
C PHE A 73 1.74 -1.99 13.74
N LYS A 74 2.05 -3.11 14.39
CA LYS A 74 3.31 -3.84 14.17
C LYS A 74 3.33 -4.48 12.79
N THR A 75 2.27 -5.18 12.42
CA THR A 75 2.11 -5.77 11.09
C THR A 75 2.09 -4.71 10.00
N LEU A 76 1.37 -3.61 10.23
CA LEU A 76 1.34 -2.48 9.30
C LEU A 76 2.73 -1.84 9.14
N SER A 77 3.46 -1.62 10.22
CA SER A 77 4.83 -1.08 10.19
C SER A 77 5.76 -1.95 9.32
N LEU A 78 5.71 -3.26 9.50
CA LEU A 78 6.47 -4.21 8.68
C LEU A 78 6.07 -4.15 7.20
N SER A 79 4.77 -4.12 6.91
CA SER A 79 4.25 -4.04 5.53
C SER A 79 4.65 -2.75 4.83
N LEU A 80 4.74 -1.65 5.58
CA LEU A 80 5.17 -0.36 5.07
C LEU A 80 6.70 -0.23 5.01
N GLY A 81 7.46 -1.15 5.61
CA GLY A 81 8.90 -1.07 5.69
C GLY A 81 9.39 0.09 6.58
N HIS A 82 8.61 0.46 7.60
CA HIS A 82 9.04 1.45 8.58
C HIS A 82 10.08 0.86 9.53
N ALA A 83 11.09 1.64 9.91
CA ALA A 83 12.15 1.18 10.80
C ALA A 83 11.64 0.90 12.22
N THR A 84 10.59 1.60 12.66
CA THR A 84 9.98 1.44 13.99
C THR A 84 8.47 1.51 13.94
N VAL A 85 7.82 0.82 14.87
CA VAL A 85 6.35 0.91 15.08
C VAL A 85 5.96 2.31 15.55
N ALA A 86 6.82 2.98 16.33
CA ALA A 86 6.59 4.34 16.81
C ALA A 86 6.33 5.30 15.64
N PHE A 87 7.10 5.22 14.56
CA PHE A 87 6.88 6.05 13.37
C PHE A 87 5.48 5.85 12.76
N THR A 88 5.01 4.61 12.72
CA THR A 88 3.65 4.28 12.22
C THR A 88 2.58 4.86 13.15
N LEU A 89 2.76 4.74 14.46
CA LEU A 89 1.85 5.31 15.47
C LEU A 89 1.80 6.85 15.40
N ASP A 90 2.94 7.50 15.28
CA ASP A 90 3.02 8.97 15.18
C ASP A 90 2.30 9.47 13.90
N THR A 91 2.44 8.74 12.81
CA THR A 91 1.85 9.13 11.52
C THR A 91 0.36 8.82 11.44
N TYR A 92 -0.10 7.65 11.95
CA TYR A 92 -1.45 7.13 11.73
C TYR A 92 -2.27 6.90 13.01
N GLY A 93 -1.72 7.16 14.19
CA GLY A 93 -2.40 6.92 15.49
C GLY A 93 -3.73 7.67 15.63
N HIS A 94 -3.88 8.82 14.98
CA HIS A 94 -5.13 9.58 14.96
C HIS A 94 -6.29 8.80 14.32
N VAL A 95 -6.03 7.94 13.33
CA VAL A 95 -7.04 7.09 12.68
C VAL A 95 -7.60 6.09 13.69
N SER A 96 -6.73 5.45 14.48
CA SER A 96 -7.11 4.51 15.53
C SER A 96 -7.91 5.19 16.65
N ASN A 97 -7.53 6.39 17.06
CA ASN A 97 -8.25 7.14 18.09
C ASN A 97 -9.69 7.45 17.67
N HIS A 98 -9.88 7.87 16.43
CA HIS A 98 -11.23 8.10 15.89
C HIS A 98 -12.08 6.81 15.86
N MET A 99 -11.48 5.68 15.54
CA MET A 99 -12.16 4.37 15.57
C MET A 99 -12.53 3.97 17.00
N SER A 100 -11.65 4.20 17.97
CA SER A 100 -11.91 3.90 19.39
C SER A 100 -13.08 4.74 19.93
N GLN A 101 -13.16 6.02 19.58
CA GLN A 101 -14.28 6.88 19.95
C GLN A 101 -15.60 6.39 19.34
N ASN A 102 -15.61 5.98 18.08
CA ASN A 102 -16.78 5.44 17.41
C ASN A 102 -17.21 4.10 18.03
N ALA A 103 -16.26 3.25 18.42
CA ALA A 103 -16.54 1.98 19.11
C ALA A 103 -17.15 2.23 20.49
N ALA A 104 -16.65 3.18 21.27
CA ALA A 104 -17.20 3.55 22.56
C ALA A 104 -18.64 4.07 22.44
N ALA A 105 -18.92 4.95 21.47
CA ALA A 105 -20.26 5.46 21.22
C ALA A 105 -21.26 4.36 20.79
N LYS A 106 -20.80 3.37 20.02
CA LYS A 106 -21.60 2.21 19.64
C LYS A 106 -21.91 1.32 20.83
N MET A 107 -20.92 1.10 21.71
CA MET A 107 -21.09 0.31 22.93
C MET A 107 -22.07 0.98 23.88
N GLU A 108 -21.95 2.28 24.08
CA GLU A 108 -22.87 3.07 24.91
C GLU A 108 -24.31 2.93 24.41
N LYS A 109 -24.56 3.11 23.11
CA LYS A 109 -25.88 2.91 22.50
C LYS A 109 -26.41 1.49 22.70
N PHE A 110 -25.55 0.48 22.58
CA PHE A 110 -25.94 -0.91 22.79
C PHE A 110 -26.36 -1.16 24.25
N ILE A 111 -25.57 -0.67 25.21
CA ILE A 111 -25.88 -0.81 26.63
C ILE A 111 -27.18 -0.08 26.98
N CYS A 112 -27.41 1.11 26.46
CA CYS A 112 -28.64 1.87 26.70
C CYS A 112 -29.89 1.24 26.03
N SER A 113 -29.69 0.32 25.08
CA SER A 113 -30.79 -0.40 24.41
C SER A 113 -31.20 -1.72 25.11
N LEU A 114 -30.41 -2.14 26.06
CA LEU A 114 -30.71 -3.34 26.88
C LEU A 114 -31.75 -3.01 27.96
#